data_b09067b2ec4bcd5412385797bc9d749b
#
_entry.id   b09067b2ec4bcd5412385797bc9d749b
#
_cell.length_a   1.000
_cell.length_b   1.000
_cell.length_c   1.000
_cell.angle_alpha   90.00
_cell.angle_beta   90.00
_cell.angle_gamma   90.00
#
_symmetry.space_group_name_H-M   'P 1'
#
loop_
_entity.id
_entity.type
_entity.pdbx_description
1 polymer ?
#
loop_
_entity_poly.entity_id
_entity_poly.type
_entity_poly.pdbx_seq_one_letter_code
_entity_poly.pdbx_strand_id
1 'polypeptide(L)'
;QITFNEDSHDIDFRVESNSNANQFKVDAGADYVSFGTSTVSKGFNTGSVLITDTRTTANFPVLTVENDNASFAAQVVAAGCLRSASTSYFLFQGRSGNGSDDAFNDVEFVVKGDGTVFADGAYDGSGADYAEYFEWKDGNSSSEDRRGYSVVLDGNKIVKATSSDDVAKIIGVISATPAVVGDSDIDRWKEKYLKDDFGSPIMEKFTVTSWKDEADKTDHSYETDKIPSDLSVPSDATVISTEKNKYGETVNFFRKKINPDWNKDTAYISREDRKEWDTVGLMGKLRLKKGQPTGTNWLKMRDISDTVEEWLIR
;
A
#
# COMPACT_ATOMS: atom_id res chain seq x y z
N GLN A 1 13.66 25.39 29.23
CA GLN A 1 12.71 24.31 29.04
C GLN A 1 11.67 24.34 30.14
N ILE A 2 10.41 24.15 29.82
CA ILE A 2 9.32 23.95 30.78
C ILE A 2 8.92 22.49 30.65
N THR A 3 9.07 21.71 31.71
CA THR A 3 8.65 20.33 31.78
C THR A 3 7.41 20.24 32.66
N PHE A 4 6.37 19.56 32.18
CA PHE A 4 5.21 19.19 32.97
C PHE A 4 5.35 17.73 33.35
N ASN A 5 5.15 17.37 34.62
CA ASN A 5 5.20 15.99 35.13
C ASN A 5 6.58 15.30 35.01
N GLU A 6 7.67 16.03 35.37
CA GLU A 6 9.05 15.50 35.30
C GLU A 6 9.28 14.29 36.19
N ASP A 7 8.55 14.19 37.31
CA ASP A 7 8.68 13.08 38.28
C ASP A 7 7.79 11.86 37.93
N SER A 8 7.19 11.81 36.75
CA SER A 8 6.35 10.69 36.28
C SER A 8 5.18 10.34 37.21
N HIS A 9 4.53 11.34 37.78
CA HIS A 9 3.31 11.14 38.55
C HIS A 9 2.09 11.03 37.63
N ASP A 10 1.01 10.42 38.12
CA ASP A 10 -0.27 10.37 37.41
C ASP A 10 -0.99 11.74 37.51
N ILE A 11 -0.44 12.73 36.79
CA ILE A 11 -0.94 14.13 36.75
C ILE A 11 -1.15 14.51 35.29
N ASP A 12 -2.42 14.64 34.90
CA ASP A 12 -2.80 15.04 33.55
C ASP A 12 -2.52 16.53 33.27
N PHE A 13 -2.11 16.81 32.03
CA PHE A 13 -2.17 18.16 31.47
C PHE A 13 -3.43 18.32 30.60
N ARG A 14 -4.25 19.32 30.85
CA ARG A 14 -5.52 19.53 30.17
C ARG A 14 -5.69 20.98 29.72
N VAL A 15 -6.27 21.16 28.51
CA VAL A 15 -6.81 22.43 28.01
C VAL A 15 -8.31 22.25 27.81
N GLU A 16 -9.10 23.13 28.41
CA GLU A 16 -10.55 23.08 28.34
C GLU A 16 -11.09 24.19 27.43
N SER A 17 -12.27 23.95 26.85
CA SER A 17 -13.09 24.96 26.20
C SER A 17 -14.37 25.20 27.02
N ASN A 18 -15.19 26.17 26.61
CA ASN A 18 -16.45 26.49 27.34
C ASN A 18 -17.41 25.29 27.46
N SER A 19 -17.32 24.32 26.57
CA SER A 19 -18.25 23.19 26.51
C SER A 19 -17.56 21.83 26.52
N ASN A 20 -16.22 21.77 26.52
CA ASN A 20 -15.46 20.52 26.48
C ASN A 20 -14.26 20.59 27.44
N ALA A 21 -14.34 19.84 28.53
CA ALA A 21 -13.27 19.76 29.53
C ALA A 21 -12.01 19.01 29.04
N ASN A 22 -12.05 18.39 27.87
CA ASN A 22 -10.96 17.59 27.30
C ASN A 22 -10.68 18.00 25.85
N GLN A 23 -10.59 19.31 25.58
CA GLN A 23 -10.27 19.81 24.25
C GLN A 23 -8.87 19.35 23.79
N PHE A 24 -7.93 19.34 24.72
CA PHE A 24 -6.63 18.69 24.59
C PHE A 24 -6.27 18.08 25.94
N LYS A 25 -5.83 16.84 25.96
CA LYS A 25 -5.42 16.13 27.19
C LYS A 25 -4.17 15.32 26.94
N VAL A 26 -3.20 15.43 27.85
CA VAL A 26 -2.14 14.43 28.04
C VAL A 26 -2.51 13.66 29.29
N ASP A 27 -2.83 12.39 29.15
CA ASP A 27 -3.22 11.47 30.22
C ASP A 27 -1.99 10.71 30.70
N ALA A 28 -1.48 11.08 31.89
CA ALA A 28 -0.25 10.51 32.42
C ALA A 28 -0.46 9.08 32.95
N GLY A 29 -1.67 8.74 33.40
CA GLY A 29 -1.99 7.41 33.93
C GLY A 29 -2.23 6.37 32.82
N ALA A 30 -2.60 6.82 31.62
CA ALA A 30 -2.91 5.96 30.49
C ALA A 30 -1.98 6.13 29.28
N ASP A 31 -0.95 6.98 29.39
CA ASP A 31 0.12 7.20 28.39
C ASP A 31 -0.37 7.59 26.98
N TYR A 32 -1.37 8.51 26.88
CA TYR A 32 -1.84 8.99 25.59
C TYR A 32 -2.12 10.50 25.53
N VAL A 33 -2.20 11.00 24.31
CA VAL A 33 -2.69 12.37 24.02
C VAL A 33 -4.05 12.27 23.33
N SER A 34 -5.02 13.07 23.78
CA SER A 34 -6.34 13.14 23.15
C SER A 34 -6.74 14.56 22.76
N PHE A 35 -7.56 14.64 21.71
CA PHE A 35 -8.21 15.85 21.24
C PHE A 35 -9.71 15.59 21.17
N GLY A 36 -10.49 16.39 21.89
CA GLY A 36 -11.96 16.36 21.82
C GLY A 36 -12.67 15.48 22.85
N THR A 37 -12.02 14.49 23.44
CA THR A 37 -12.62 13.62 24.48
C THR A 37 -11.59 12.99 25.41
N SER A 38 -12.05 12.51 26.57
CA SER A 38 -11.28 11.65 27.47
C SER A 38 -11.73 10.18 27.39
N THR A 39 -12.69 9.86 26.52
CA THR A 39 -13.25 8.52 26.44
C THR A 39 -12.39 7.62 25.55
N VAL A 40 -12.09 6.43 26.04
CA VAL A 40 -11.37 5.40 25.29
C VAL A 40 -12.08 5.08 23.98
N SER A 41 -11.32 4.89 22.91
CA SER A 41 -11.84 4.52 21.60
C SER A 41 -12.65 3.23 21.64
N LYS A 42 -13.83 3.24 21.06
CA LYS A 42 -14.69 2.06 20.94
C LYS A 42 -14.17 1.13 19.85
N GLY A 43 -13.80 -0.08 20.22
CA GLY A 43 -13.38 -1.13 19.27
C GLY A 43 -11.95 -1.03 18.72
N PHE A 44 -11.19 0.03 19.05
CA PHE A 44 -9.75 0.10 18.86
C PHE A 44 -9.07 0.12 20.23
N ASN A 45 -7.89 -0.47 20.34
CA ASN A 45 -7.02 -0.19 21.48
C ASN A 45 -6.65 1.28 21.45
N THR A 46 -6.55 1.90 22.63
CA THR A 46 -6.15 3.30 22.75
C THR A 46 -4.74 3.46 22.17
N GLY A 47 -4.61 4.31 21.17
CA GLY A 47 -3.31 4.66 20.60
C GLY A 47 -2.65 5.79 21.40
N SER A 48 -1.42 6.13 21.08
CA SER A 48 -0.68 7.25 21.69
C SER A 48 -1.34 8.61 21.39
N VAL A 49 -2.15 8.72 20.35
CA VAL A 49 -2.95 9.92 20.01
C VAL A 49 -4.37 9.51 19.67
N LEU A 50 -5.35 10.12 20.34
CA LEU A 50 -6.77 9.93 20.11
C LEU A 50 -7.42 11.25 19.67
N ILE A 51 -8.07 11.24 18.49
CA ILE A 51 -8.84 12.38 17.97
C ILE A 51 -10.29 11.92 17.80
N THR A 52 -11.22 12.58 18.48
CA THR A 52 -12.65 12.22 18.46
C THR A 52 -13.54 13.45 18.28
N ASP A 53 -14.68 13.23 17.66
CA ASP A 53 -15.72 14.24 17.50
C ASP A 53 -17.09 13.57 17.68
N THR A 54 -18.03 14.28 18.30
CA THR A 54 -19.40 13.83 18.54
C THR A 54 -20.45 14.66 17.78
N ARG A 55 -19.99 15.56 16.92
CA ARG A 55 -20.90 16.39 16.10
C ARG A 55 -21.68 15.51 15.12
N THR A 56 -22.95 15.82 14.97
CA THR A 56 -23.84 15.17 14.00
C THR A 56 -23.99 15.95 12.68
N THR A 57 -23.32 17.09 12.57
CA THR A 57 -23.40 17.96 11.39
C THR A 57 -22.63 17.34 10.23
N ALA A 58 -23.29 17.17 9.08
CA ALA A 58 -22.67 16.68 7.86
C ALA A 58 -21.55 17.61 7.35
N ASN A 59 -20.61 17.05 6.59
CA ASN A 59 -19.51 17.77 5.90
C ASN A 59 -18.41 18.33 6.80
N PHE A 60 -18.28 17.90 8.03
CA PHE A 60 -17.15 18.24 8.90
C PHE A 60 -16.30 17.00 9.19
N PRO A 61 -15.10 16.88 8.64
CA PRO A 61 -14.20 15.77 8.98
C PRO A 61 -13.72 15.89 10.43
N VAL A 62 -13.45 14.76 11.07
CA VAL A 62 -12.85 14.72 12.42
C VAL A 62 -11.40 15.19 12.39
N LEU A 63 -10.67 14.83 11.33
CA LEU A 63 -9.28 15.21 11.08
C LEU A 63 -9.14 15.65 9.63
N THR A 64 -8.62 16.86 9.43
CA THR A 64 -8.15 17.35 8.12
C THR A 64 -6.64 17.45 8.15
N VAL A 65 -5.96 16.87 7.17
CA VAL A 65 -4.52 17.00 6.95
C VAL A 65 -4.32 17.44 5.51
N GLU A 66 -3.78 18.64 5.31
CA GLU A 66 -3.67 19.26 3.99
C GLU A 66 -2.34 19.99 3.81
N ASN A 67 -1.91 20.14 2.58
CA ASN A 67 -0.81 21.00 2.18
C ASN A 67 -1.26 21.85 0.99
N ASP A 68 -1.33 23.15 1.18
CA ASP A 68 -1.83 24.14 0.20
C ASP A 68 -0.73 24.74 -0.70
N ASN A 69 0.46 24.15 -0.70
CA ASN A 69 1.52 24.53 -1.63
C ASN A 69 1.39 23.76 -2.95
N ALA A 70 1.12 24.47 -4.05
CA ALA A 70 0.95 23.86 -5.38
C ALA A 70 2.19 23.15 -5.94
N SER A 71 3.37 23.38 -5.36
CA SER A 71 4.63 22.70 -5.73
C SER A 71 4.94 21.49 -4.85
N PHE A 72 4.03 21.13 -3.93
CA PHE A 72 4.25 20.00 -3.03
C PHE A 72 4.24 18.67 -3.78
N ALA A 73 5.30 17.87 -3.61
CA ALA A 73 5.52 16.60 -4.29
C ALA A 73 5.98 15.50 -3.32
N ALA A 74 5.35 15.42 -2.14
CA ALA A 74 5.63 14.40 -1.12
C ALA A 74 4.33 13.79 -0.57
N GLN A 75 4.39 13.09 0.53
CA GLN A 75 3.22 12.50 1.19
C GLN A 75 2.59 13.52 2.15
N VAL A 76 1.27 13.73 2.08
CA VAL A 76 0.52 14.50 3.08
C VAL A 76 0.38 13.71 4.38
N VAL A 77 0.18 12.40 4.29
CA VAL A 77 0.17 11.46 5.42
C VAL A 77 1.06 10.28 5.08
N ALA A 78 1.97 9.94 5.98
CA ALA A 78 2.81 8.76 5.86
C ALA A 78 2.58 7.85 7.07
N ALA A 79 2.40 6.55 6.82
CA ALA A 79 2.35 5.52 7.85
C ALA A 79 3.49 4.53 7.62
N GLY A 80 4.24 4.20 8.65
CA GLY A 80 5.38 3.30 8.55
C GLY A 80 5.53 2.44 9.79
N CYS A 81 6.19 1.30 9.64
CA CYS A 81 6.57 0.40 10.72
C CYS A 81 8.01 -0.07 10.47
N LEU A 82 8.83 -0.12 11.51
CA LEU A 82 10.21 -0.59 11.42
C LEU A 82 10.31 -2.09 11.08
N ARG A 83 9.27 -2.85 11.40
CA ARG A 83 9.18 -4.28 11.11
C ARG A 83 9.16 -4.56 9.61
N SER A 84 9.81 -5.64 9.17
CA SER A 84 9.71 -6.15 7.79
C SER A 84 8.27 -6.42 7.37
N ALA A 85 8.00 -6.27 6.07
CA ALA A 85 6.69 -6.46 5.46
C ALA A 85 6.05 -7.81 5.86
N SER A 86 4.84 -7.77 6.43
CA SER A 86 4.13 -8.93 6.98
C SER A 86 2.63 -8.68 7.00
N THR A 87 1.84 -9.76 6.93
CA THR A 87 0.39 -9.71 7.16
C THR A 87 -0.01 -9.58 8.62
N SER A 88 0.97 -9.60 9.56
CA SER A 88 0.72 -9.60 11.02
C SER A 88 0.37 -8.23 11.59
N TYR A 89 0.54 -7.15 10.83
CA TYR A 89 0.18 -5.79 11.26
C TYR A 89 -0.47 -5.00 10.13
N PHE A 90 -1.10 -3.88 10.49
CA PHE A 90 -1.78 -2.99 9.56
C PHE A 90 -1.11 -1.63 9.53
N LEU A 91 -0.99 -1.04 8.35
CA LEU A 91 -0.59 0.36 8.16
C LEU A 91 -1.79 1.30 8.26
N PHE A 92 -2.93 0.86 7.72
CA PHE A 92 -4.21 1.57 7.84
C PHE A 92 -5.34 0.59 8.08
N GLN A 93 -6.33 1.00 8.86
CA GLN A 93 -7.56 0.25 9.05
C GLN A 93 -8.74 1.21 9.22
N GLY A 94 -9.77 1.02 8.38
CA GLY A 94 -11.09 1.65 8.53
C GLY A 94 -12.08 0.65 9.09
N ARG A 95 -12.88 1.07 10.06
CA ARG A 95 -13.95 0.24 10.65
C ARG A 95 -15.22 1.04 10.80
N SER A 96 -16.36 0.37 10.69
CA SER A 96 -17.66 0.85 11.09
C SER A 96 -18.19 0.11 12.33
N GLY A 97 -19.23 0.65 12.96
CA GLY A 97 -19.97 -0.03 14.01
C GLY A 97 -21.19 -0.72 13.44
N ASN A 98 -21.55 -1.88 13.98
CA ASN A 98 -22.77 -2.59 13.58
C ASN A 98 -24.06 -1.98 14.15
N GLY A 99 -23.94 -0.86 14.88
CA GLY A 99 -25.08 -0.13 15.46
C GLY A 99 -25.70 -0.73 16.72
N SER A 100 -25.22 -1.89 17.20
CA SER A 100 -25.84 -2.59 18.33
C SER A 100 -25.04 -2.57 19.63
N ASP A 101 -23.73 -2.31 19.60
CA ASP A 101 -22.86 -2.50 20.76
C ASP A 101 -21.77 -1.44 20.95
N ASP A 102 -21.90 -0.28 20.32
CA ASP A 102 -20.92 0.82 20.43
C ASP A 102 -19.47 0.44 20.01
N ALA A 103 -19.26 -0.71 19.37
CA ALA A 103 -17.94 -1.17 18.96
C ALA A 103 -17.71 -0.97 17.46
N PHE A 104 -16.52 -0.51 17.08
CA PHE A 104 -16.04 -0.53 15.70
C PHE A 104 -15.53 -1.93 15.37
N ASN A 105 -16.44 -2.87 15.16
CA ASN A 105 -16.13 -4.29 15.00
C ASN A 105 -16.26 -4.80 13.56
N ASP A 106 -16.73 -3.94 12.64
CA ASP A 106 -16.82 -4.23 11.23
C ASP A 106 -15.67 -3.59 10.44
N VAL A 107 -14.94 -4.39 9.68
CA VAL A 107 -13.73 -3.95 8.98
C VAL A 107 -14.06 -3.65 7.52
N GLU A 108 -14.10 -2.36 7.18
CA GLU A 108 -14.41 -1.88 5.83
C GLU A 108 -13.19 -1.85 4.91
N PHE A 109 -12.02 -1.49 5.46
CA PHE A 109 -10.81 -1.30 4.66
C PHE A 109 -9.55 -1.57 5.48
N VAL A 110 -8.58 -2.27 4.89
CA VAL A 110 -7.26 -2.53 5.52
C VAL A 110 -6.15 -2.42 4.48
N VAL A 111 -5.06 -1.76 4.86
CA VAL A 111 -3.75 -1.92 4.22
C VAL A 111 -2.84 -2.64 5.21
N LYS A 112 -2.46 -3.88 4.90
CA LYS A 112 -1.56 -4.68 5.72
C LYS A 112 -0.10 -4.25 5.54
N GLY A 113 0.75 -4.62 6.48
CA GLY A 113 2.18 -4.31 6.44
C GLY A 113 2.96 -4.92 5.27
N ASP A 114 2.40 -5.89 4.55
CA ASP A 114 2.97 -6.46 3.33
C ASP A 114 2.45 -5.82 2.03
N GLY A 115 1.60 -4.79 2.16
CA GLY A 115 0.98 -4.10 1.03
C GLY A 115 -0.34 -4.73 0.54
N THR A 116 -0.79 -5.85 1.13
CA THR A 116 -2.11 -6.42 0.79
C THR A 116 -3.22 -5.44 1.18
N VAL A 117 -4.12 -5.16 0.24
CA VAL A 117 -5.30 -4.32 0.46
C VAL A 117 -6.54 -5.20 0.54
N PHE A 118 -7.36 -4.97 1.54
CA PHE A 118 -8.69 -5.54 1.70
C PHE A 118 -9.73 -4.41 1.72
N ALA A 119 -10.81 -4.60 0.99
CA ALA A 119 -12.00 -3.76 1.06
C ALA A 119 -13.23 -4.66 1.06
N ASP A 120 -14.21 -4.36 1.91
CA ASP A 120 -15.49 -5.10 1.95
C ASP A 120 -16.42 -4.68 0.81
N GLY A 121 -16.32 -3.44 0.36
CA GLY A 121 -17.06 -2.91 -0.77
C GLY A 121 -16.40 -3.15 -2.12
N ALA A 122 -17.09 -2.74 -3.19
CA ALA A 122 -16.56 -2.80 -4.56
C ALA A 122 -15.38 -1.83 -4.76
N TYR A 123 -14.50 -2.16 -5.68
CA TYR A 123 -13.46 -1.28 -6.19
C TYR A 123 -14.01 -0.50 -7.38
N ASP A 124 -14.36 0.78 -7.19
CA ASP A 124 -14.87 1.66 -8.24
C ASP A 124 -13.72 2.41 -8.93
N GLY A 125 -13.18 1.82 -10.01
CA GLY A 125 -12.21 2.46 -10.89
C GLY A 125 -12.88 3.29 -11.99
N SER A 126 -12.28 4.40 -12.39
CA SER A 126 -12.75 5.21 -13.52
C SER A 126 -12.41 4.61 -14.88
N GLY A 127 -11.48 3.67 -14.96
CA GLY A 127 -11.15 2.90 -16.17
C GLY A 127 -12.19 1.82 -16.47
N ALA A 128 -12.05 1.16 -17.63
CA ALA A 128 -13.02 0.18 -18.10
C ALA A 128 -12.42 -1.19 -18.42
N ASP A 129 -11.13 -1.39 -18.20
CA ASP A 129 -10.41 -2.60 -18.54
C ASP A 129 -9.45 -3.05 -17.44
N TYR A 130 -9.15 -4.34 -17.44
CA TYR A 130 -8.03 -4.94 -16.74
C TYR A 130 -6.83 -5.02 -17.67
N ALA A 131 -5.69 -4.53 -17.23
CA ALA A 131 -4.45 -4.55 -17.98
C ALA A 131 -3.28 -5.09 -17.15
N GLU A 132 -2.26 -5.57 -17.83
CA GLU A 132 -0.97 -5.93 -17.24
C GLU A 132 0.17 -5.27 -17.99
N TYR A 133 1.31 -5.02 -17.32
CA TYR A 133 2.51 -4.52 -17.97
C TYR A 133 3.21 -5.61 -18.78
N PHE A 134 3.56 -5.27 -20.03
CA PHE A 134 4.39 -6.09 -20.91
C PHE A 134 5.54 -5.27 -21.46
N GLU A 135 6.68 -5.91 -21.63
CA GLU A 135 7.87 -5.30 -22.23
C GLU A 135 7.83 -5.42 -23.75
N TRP A 136 8.09 -4.33 -24.45
CA TRP A 136 8.26 -4.30 -25.89
C TRP A 136 9.55 -4.98 -26.31
N LYS A 137 9.50 -5.83 -27.34
CA LYS A 137 10.67 -6.51 -27.89
C LYS A 137 11.69 -5.55 -28.49
N ASP A 138 11.24 -4.46 -29.10
CA ASP A 138 12.07 -3.41 -29.68
C ASP A 138 12.48 -2.32 -28.67
N GLY A 139 12.05 -2.43 -27.40
CA GLY A 139 12.33 -1.50 -26.33
C GLY A 139 11.76 -0.10 -26.51
N ASN A 140 10.91 0.13 -27.52
CA ASN A 140 10.29 1.42 -27.84
C ASN A 140 11.29 2.61 -27.76
N SER A 141 12.48 2.45 -28.34
CA SER A 141 13.61 3.38 -28.18
C SER A 141 13.28 4.82 -28.62
N SER A 142 12.33 5.01 -29.53
CA SER A 142 11.83 6.29 -30.01
C SER A 142 10.78 6.94 -29.13
N SER A 143 10.35 6.28 -28.04
CA SER A 143 9.22 6.72 -27.20
C SER A 143 7.94 6.97 -27.98
N GLU A 144 7.63 6.06 -28.92
CA GLU A 144 6.41 6.14 -29.73
C GLU A 144 5.16 5.99 -28.84
N ASP A 145 4.13 6.81 -29.07
CA ASP A 145 2.80 6.62 -28.47
C ASP A 145 2.10 5.41 -29.12
N ARG A 146 2.05 4.30 -28.40
CA ARG A 146 1.50 3.03 -28.86
C ARG A 146 0.09 2.73 -28.36
N ARG A 147 -0.57 3.67 -27.73
CA ARG A 147 -1.97 3.50 -27.29
C ARG A 147 -2.88 3.16 -28.46
N GLY A 148 -3.71 2.13 -28.24
CA GLY A 148 -4.67 1.63 -29.23
C GLY A 148 -4.08 0.72 -30.31
N TYR A 149 -2.82 0.33 -30.22
CA TYR A 149 -2.30 -0.80 -31.02
C TYR A 149 -2.67 -2.13 -30.36
N SER A 150 -3.13 -3.09 -31.17
CA SER A 150 -3.23 -4.49 -30.76
C SER A 150 -1.86 -5.17 -30.79
N VAL A 151 -1.67 -6.18 -29.92
CA VAL A 151 -0.37 -6.82 -29.71
C VAL A 151 -0.46 -8.33 -29.70
N VAL A 152 0.64 -8.96 -30.08
CA VAL A 152 0.89 -10.40 -29.95
C VAL A 152 2.17 -10.64 -29.15
N LEU A 153 2.32 -11.86 -28.60
CA LEU A 153 3.54 -12.28 -27.93
C LEU A 153 4.60 -12.74 -28.93
N ASP A 154 5.84 -12.34 -28.71
CA ASP A 154 7.04 -12.89 -29.33
C ASP A 154 8.03 -13.28 -28.22
N GLY A 155 8.01 -14.53 -27.84
CA GLY A 155 8.61 -15.04 -26.62
C GLY A 155 7.84 -14.52 -25.38
N ASN A 156 8.54 -13.87 -24.46
CA ASN A 156 7.96 -13.26 -23.26
C ASN A 156 7.72 -11.73 -23.40
N LYS A 157 7.87 -11.18 -24.61
CA LYS A 157 7.69 -9.75 -24.91
C LYS A 157 6.58 -9.55 -25.93
N ILE A 158 6.13 -8.30 -26.07
CA ILE A 158 5.10 -7.95 -27.03
C ILE A 158 5.67 -7.28 -28.28
N VAL A 159 4.97 -7.49 -29.40
CA VAL A 159 5.13 -6.75 -30.66
C VAL A 159 3.77 -6.28 -31.15
N LYS A 160 3.72 -5.24 -31.99
CA LYS A 160 2.48 -4.81 -32.64
C LYS A 160 1.92 -5.93 -33.50
N ALA A 161 0.64 -6.23 -33.37
CA ALA A 161 -0.04 -7.16 -34.24
C ALA A 161 -0.13 -6.61 -35.67
N THR A 162 0.00 -7.50 -36.65
CA THR A 162 -0.09 -7.21 -38.08
C THR A 162 -1.24 -8.00 -38.71
N SER A 163 -1.66 -7.64 -39.91
CA SER A 163 -2.71 -8.39 -40.66
C SER A 163 -2.32 -9.84 -41.04
N SER A 164 -1.04 -10.18 -40.90
CA SER A 164 -0.54 -11.55 -41.15
C SER A 164 -0.55 -12.43 -39.90
N ASP A 165 -0.79 -11.83 -38.71
CA ASP A 165 -0.82 -12.60 -37.47
C ASP A 165 -2.14 -13.39 -37.35
N ASP A 166 -2.05 -14.55 -36.72
CA ASP A 166 -3.23 -15.33 -36.36
C ASP A 166 -4.06 -14.56 -35.34
N VAL A 167 -5.30 -14.25 -35.64
CA VAL A 167 -6.23 -13.51 -34.77
C VAL A 167 -6.41 -14.16 -33.39
N ALA A 168 -6.19 -15.46 -33.27
CA ALA A 168 -6.22 -16.18 -31.99
C ALA A 168 -5.01 -15.89 -31.11
N LYS A 169 -3.95 -15.30 -31.64
CA LYS A 169 -2.72 -14.95 -30.91
C LYS A 169 -2.71 -13.48 -30.46
N ILE A 170 -3.69 -12.68 -30.85
CA ILE A 170 -3.81 -11.30 -30.41
C ILE A 170 -4.27 -11.30 -28.95
N ILE A 171 -3.39 -10.86 -28.04
CA ILE A 171 -3.62 -10.96 -26.61
C ILE A 171 -4.38 -9.75 -26.01
N GLY A 172 -4.29 -8.59 -26.64
CA GLY A 172 -4.88 -7.39 -26.10
C GLY A 172 -4.53 -6.13 -26.90
N VAL A 173 -4.80 -4.99 -26.28
CA VAL A 173 -4.61 -3.64 -26.84
C VAL A 173 -3.86 -2.79 -25.84
N ILE A 174 -2.94 -1.95 -26.30
CA ILE A 174 -2.28 -0.96 -25.42
C ILE A 174 -3.32 -0.01 -24.85
N SER A 175 -3.57 -0.13 -23.55
CA SER A 175 -4.57 0.66 -22.82
C SER A 175 -4.02 2.02 -22.42
N ALA A 176 -4.86 3.04 -22.49
CA ALA A 176 -4.52 4.39 -22.03
C ALA A 176 -4.90 4.62 -20.55
N THR A 177 -5.98 3.97 -20.09
CA THR A 177 -6.59 4.24 -18.79
C THR A 177 -7.24 2.97 -18.21
N PRO A 178 -6.45 1.95 -17.84
CA PRO A 178 -7.00 0.75 -17.24
C PRO A 178 -7.63 1.05 -15.87
N ALA A 179 -8.66 0.29 -15.49
CA ALA A 179 -9.25 0.35 -14.15
C ALA A 179 -8.41 -0.40 -13.12
N VAL A 180 -7.80 -1.51 -13.53
CA VAL A 180 -6.92 -2.33 -12.70
C VAL A 180 -5.67 -2.68 -13.51
N VAL A 181 -4.51 -2.56 -12.88
CA VAL A 181 -3.22 -2.87 -13.50
C VAL A 181 -2.52 -3.96 -12.71
N GLY A 182 -2.26 -5.07 -13.38
CA GLY A 182 -1.41 -6.15 -12.89
C GLY A 182 0.06 -5.99 -13.28
N ASP A 183 0.93 -6.74 -12.63
CA ASP A 183 2.38 -6.81 -12.87
C ASP A 183 3.07 -5.45 -12.96
N SER A 184 2.63 -4.48 -12.14
CA SER A 184 3.14 -3.10 -12.15
C SER A 184 4.55 -2.98 -11.57
N ASP A 185 4.97 -3.95 -10.73
CA ASP A 185 6.31 -4.04 -10.14
C ASP A 185 6.75 -2.75 -9.41
N ILE A 186 5.80 -2.14 -8.68
CA ILE A 186 6.00 -0.88 -7.94
C ILE A 186 6.89 -1.02 -6.71
N ASP A 187 7.24 -2.24 -6.31
CA ASP A 187 8.02 -2.53 -5.12
C ASP A 187 9.50 -2.67 -5.45
N ARG A 188 10.16 -1.53 -5.77
CA ARG A 188 11.62 -1.38 -5.90
C ARG A 188 12.36 -2.62 -6.40
N TRP A 189 12.27 -2.94 -7.66
CA TRP A 189 12.88 -4.08 -8.35
C TRP A 189 12.08 -5.37 -8.19
N LYS A 190 11.74 -5.93 -9.34
CA LYS A 190 11.11 -7.25 -9.48
C LYS A 190 11.86 -8.34 -8.70
N GLU A 191 13.18 -8.22 -8.62
CA GLU A 191 14.13 -9.15 -8.01
C GLU A 191 14.49 -8.82 -6.55
N LYS A 192 13.86 -7.85 -5.90
CA LYS A 192 14.17 -7.52 -4.50
C LYS A 192 13.97 -8.69 -3.54
N TYR A 193 12.94 -9.47 -3.77
CA TYR A 193 12.64 -10.66 -2.98
C TYR A 193 12.78 -11.92 -3.83
N LEU A 194 13.37 -12.97 -3.25
CA LEU A 194 13.41 -14.28 -3.88
C LEU A 194 11.99 -14.83 -4.00
N LYS A 195 11.70 -15.44 -5.15
CA LYS A 195 10.44 -16.12 -5.45
C LYS A 195 10.72 -17.56 -5.85
N ASP A 196 9.76 -18.44 -5.61
CA ASP A 196 9.76 -19.79 -6.15
C ASP A 196 9.33 -19.81 -7.63
N ASP A 197 9.33 -21.01 -8.25
CA ASP A 197 8.97 -21.20 -9.65
C ASP A 197 7.51 -20.80 -9.97
N PHE A 198 6.68 -20.66 -8.96
CA PHE A 198 5.28 -20.21 -9.08
C PHE A 198 5.11 -18.70 -8.83
N GLY A 199 6.19 -17.98 -8.57
CA GLY A 199 6.18 -16.56 -8.28
C GLY A 199 5.84 -16.19 -6.81
N SER A 200 5.71 -17.19 -5.92
CA SER A 200 5.43 -16.94 -4.51
C SER A 200 6.70 -16.48 -3.77
N PRO A 201 6.60 -15.45 -2.89
CA PRO A 201 7.76 -15.04 -2.11
C PRO A 201 8.31 -16.16 -1.23
N ILE A 202 9.61 -16.40 -1.29
CA ILE A 202 10.29 -17.29 -0.36
C ILE A 202 10.37 -16.59 0.99
N MET A 203 9.88 -17.26 2.04
CA MET A 203 9.86 -16.74 3.40
C MET A 203 11.05 -17.27 4.20
N GLU A 204 11.61 -16.43 5.09
CA GLU A 204 12.63 -16.82 6.05
C GLU A 204 12.22 -16.45 7.48
N LYS A 205 12.70 -17.23 8.45
CA LYS A 205 12.52 -16.92 9.86
C LYS A 205 13.50 -15.82 10.28
N PHE A 206 13.08 -14.97 11.21
CA PHE A 206 13.96 -14.00 11.84
C PHE A 206 13.70 -13.91 13.34
N THR A 207 14.55 -13.19 14.05
CA THR A 207 14.41 -12.91 15.48
C THR A 207 14.35 -11.41 15.71
N VAL A 208 13.76 -11.01 16.81
CA VAL A 208 13.69 -9.61 17.26
C VAL A 208 14.48 -9.49 18.56
N THR A 209 15.37 -8.51 18.61
CA THR A 209 16.13 -8.15 19.80
C THR A 209 15.61 -6.84 20.36
N SER A 210 15.30 -6.82 21.64
CA SER A 210 14.76 -5.64 22.34
C SER A 210 15.52 -5.39 23.64
N TRP A 211 15.75 -4.11 23.94
CA TRP A 211 16.36 -3.66 25.19
C TRP A 211 15.91 -2.25 25.53
N LYS A 212 16.15 -1.85 26.77
CA LYS A 212 15.96 -0.47 27.21
C LYS A 212 17.33 0.16 27.41
N ASP A 213 17.53 1.36 26.86
CA ASP A 213 18.71 2.14 27.19
C ASP A 213 18.46 2.83 28.53
N GLU A 214 19.30 2.51 29.52
CA GLU A 214 19.16 3.07 30.88
C GLU A 214 19.57 4.54 30.98
N ALA A 215 20.36 5.05 30.04
CA ALA A 215 20.86 6.41 30.07
C ALA A 215 19.77 7.45 29.68
N ASP A 216 19.00 7.17 28.62
CA ASP A 216 17.97 8.06 28.11
C ASP A 216 16.55 7.45 28.20
N LYS A 217 16.42 6.26 28.77
CA LYS A 217 15.17 5.49 28.92
C LYS A 217 14.49 5.13 27.60
N THR A 218 15.24 5.11 26.48
CA THR A 218 14.71 4.74 25.18
C THR A 218 14.54 3.23 25.07
N ASP A 219 13.38 2.79 24.58
CA ASP A 219 13.14 1.39 24.25
C ASP A 219 13.56 1.12 22.81
N HIS A 220 14.43 0.13 22.64
CA HIS A 220 14.93 -0.34 21.34
C HIS A 220 14.30 -1.69 21.00
N SER A 221 13.87 -1.87 19.75
CA SER A 221 13.36 -3.15 19.24
C SER A 221 13.62 -3.22 17.73
N TYR A 222 14.46 -4.19 17.34
CA TYR A 222 14.89 -4.37 15.94
C TYR A 222 14.85 -5.84 15.54
N GLU A 223 14.66 -6.09 14.24
CA GLU A 223 15.06 -7.40 13.70
C GLU A 223 16.55 -7.59 13.95
N THR A 224 16.94 -8.72 14.53
CA THR A 224 18.28 -8.93 15.10
C THR A 224 19.43 -8.66 14.12
N ASP A 225 19.22 -8.96 12.84
CA ASP A 225 20.19 -8.72 11.76
C ASP A 225 20.12 -7.30 11.15
N LYS A 226 19.24 -6.45 11.67
CA LYS A 226 19.05 -5.05 11.22
C LYS A 226 19.29 -4.02 12.32
N ILE A 227 19.90 -4.42 13.41
CA ILE A 227 20.31 -3.48 14.46
C ILE A 227 21.32 -2.50 13.87
N PRO A 228 21.11 -1.17 13.99
CA PRO A 228 22.08 -0.17 13.57
C PRO A 228 23.45 -0.42 14.18
N SER A 229 24.49 -0.31 13.38
CA SER A 229 25.87 -0.62 13.80
C SER A 229 26.46 0.34 14.82
N ASP A 230 25.85 1.49 15.00
CA ASP A 230 26.19 2.51 16.00
C ASP A 230 25.54 2.27 17.37
N LEU A 231 24.61 1.30 17.45
CA LEU A 231 23.99 0.90 18.71
C LEU A 231 24.71 -0.27 19.35
N SER A 232 24.94 -0.18 20.65
CA SER A 232 25.48 -1.28 21.47
C SER A 232 24.34 -2.07 22.07
N VAL A 233 24.30 -3.38 21.79
CA VAL A 233 23.30 -4.28 22.38
C VAL A 233 23.80 -4.73 23.74
N PRO A 234 23.08 -4.46 24.85
CA PRO A 234 23.48 -4.91 26.18
C PRO A 234 23.32 -6.43 26.32
N SER A 235 24.09 -7.04 27.26
CA SER A 235 24.12 -8.49 27.44
C SER A 235 22.82 -9.11 27.96
N ASP A 236 21.94 -8.29 28.53
CA ASP A 236 20.61 -8.66 29.04
C ASP A 236 19.47 -8.37 28.04
N ALA A 237 19.79 -7.97 26.81
CA ALA A 237 18.81 -7.78 25.76
C ALA A 237 17.96 -9.04 25.53
N THR A 238 16.68 -8.87 25.38
CA THR A 238 15.74 -9.96 25.12
C THR A 238 15.70 -10.29 23.64
N VAL A 239 15.83 -11.58 23.29
CA VAL A 239 15.70 -12.09 21.93
C VAL A 239 14.50 -13.01 21.83
N ILE A 240 13.55 -12.69 20.93
CA ILE A 240 12.36 -13.50 20.67
C ILE A 240 12.31 -13.94 19.20
N SER A 241 11.77 -15.13 18.96
CA SER A 241 11.61 -15.74 17.62
C SER A 241 10.15 -16.00 17.25
N THR A 242 9.23 -15.71 18.17
CA THR A 242 7.80 -16.04 18.01
C THR A 242 6.91 -14.88 18.44
N GLU A 243 5.71 -14.86 17.91
CA GLU A 243 4.64 -13.93 18.28
C GLU A 243 3.31 -14.67 18.46
N LYS A 244 2.30 -13.98 18.99
CA LYS A 244 0.92 -14.46 18.98
C LYS A 244 0.21 -13.96 17.72
N ASN A 245 -0.39 -14.88 16.97
CA ASN A 245 -1.26 -14.50 15.86
C ASN A 245 -2.65 -14.04 16.36
N LYS A 246 -3.53 -13.65 15.45
CA LYS A 246 -4.90 -13.18 15.78
C LYS A 246 -5.80 -14.23 16.48
N TYR A 247 -5.40 -15.50 16.48
CA TYR A 247 -6.09 -16.59 17.15
C TYR A 247 -5.43 -16.96 18.49
N GLY A 248 -4.38 -16.23 18.91
CA GLY A 248 -3.63 -16.50 20.14
C GLY A 248 -2.62 -17.63 20.05
N GLU A 249 -2.41 -18.21 18.85
CA GLU A 249 -1.43 -19.26 18.63
C GLU A 249 -0.01 -18.68 18.55
N THR A 250 0.97 -19.43 19.08
CA THR A 250 2.38 -19.04 19.00
C THR A 250 2.91 -19.42 17.62
N VAL A 251 3.35 -18.43 16.85
CA VAL A 251 3.92 -18.60 15.50
C VAL A 251 5.31 -17.99 15.42
N ASN A 252 6.17 -18.50 14.54
CA ASN A 252 7.47 -17.87 14.29
C ASN A 252 7.28 -16.54 13.56
N PHE A 253 8.23 -15.62 13.75
CA PHE A 253 8.37 -14.48 12.87
C PHE A 253 8.83 -14.92 11.48
N PHE A 254 8.16 -14.41 10.44
CA PHE A 254 8.55 -14.62 9.05
C PHE A 254 8.59 -13.30 8.30
N ARG A 255 9.55 -13.20 7.37
CA ARG A 255 9.65 -12.10 6.41
C ARG A 255 9.98 -12.63 5.02
N LYS A 256 9.72 -11.82 3.99
CA LYS A 256 10.14 -12.12 2.60
C LYS A 256 11.67 -12.14 2.55
N LYS A 257 12.26 -13.21 2.00
CA LYS A 257 13.70 -13.34 1.87
C LYS A 257 14.22 -12.39 0.79
N ILE A 258 15.18 -11.54 1.17
CA ILE A 258 15.80 -10.60 0.24
C ILE A 258 16.70 -11.37 -0.73
N ASN A 259 16.67 -11.01 -2.00
CA ASN A 259 17.61 -11.49 -3.01
C ASN A 259 19.00 -10.91 -2.71
N PRO A 260 20.05 -11.73 -2.53
CA PRO A 260 21.40 -11.24 -2.27
C PRO A 260 21.97 -10.39 -3.40
N ASP A 261 21.48 -10.56 -4.63
CA ASP A 261 21.92 -9.77 -5.79
C ASP A 261 21.19 -8.42 -5.91
N TRP A 262 20.18 -8.15 -5.03
CA TRP A 262 19.48 -6.89 -5.04
C TRP A 262 20.34 -5.75 -4.48
N ASN A 263 20.52 -4.70 -5.29
CA ASN A 263 21.27 -3.52 -4.88
C ASN A 263 20.33 -2.40 -4.42
N LYS A 264 20.30 -2.14 -3.11
CA LYS A 264 19.49 -1.10 -2.47
C LYS A 264 19.83 0.33 -2.91
N ASP A 265 21.05 0.55 -3.41
CA ASP A 265 21.55 1.87 -3.78
C ASP A 265 21.30 2.22 -5.26
N THR A 266 20.78 1.26 -6.04
CA THR A 266 20.35 1.53 -7.41
C THR A 266 18.97 2.22 -7.39
N ALA A 267 18.87 3.36 -8.09
CA ALA A 267 17.60 4.08 -8.21
C ALA A 267 16.53 3.21 -8.87
N TYR A 268 15.36 3.17 -8.25
CA TYR A 268 14.20 2.50 -8.82
C TYR A 268 13.51 3.43 -9.83
N ILE A 269 13.19 2.87 -11.00
CA ILE A 269 12.35 3.52 -12.01
C ILE A 269 11.15 2.58 -12.23
N SER A 270 9.94 3.06 -12.00
CA SER A 270 8.72 2.27 -12.15
C SER A 270 8.51 1.86 -13.62
N ARG A 271 7.71 0.82 -13.88
CA ARG A 271 7.42 0.42 -15.25
C ARG A 271 6.68 1.49 -16.03
N GLU A 272 5.83 2.27 -15.38
CA GLU A 272 5.10 3.37 -16.02
C GLU A 272 6.02 4.50 -16.53
N ASP A 273 7.20 4.66 -15.92
CA ASP A 273 8.20 5.68 -16.30
C ASP A 273 9.22 5.14 -17.31
N ARG A 274 9.14 3.86 -17.69
CA ARG A 274 10.06 3.20 -18.61
C ARG A 274 9.39 2.95 -19.94
N LYS A 275 9.92 3.58 -20.99
CA LYS A 275 9.37 3.55 -22.36
C LYS A 275 9.26 2.17 -22.99
N GLU A 276 10.05 1.20 -22.52
CA GLU A 276 10.00 -0.19 -23.00
C GLU A 276 8.83 -0.99 -22.42
N TRP A 277 8.04 -0.42 -21.50
CA TRP A 277 6.89 -1.07 -20.91
C TRP A 277 5.60 -0.32 -21.25
N ASP A 278 4.56 -1.09 -21.55
CA ASP A 278 3.19 -0.56 -21.72
C ASP A 278 2.16 -1.48 -21.07
N THR A 279 1.02 -0.93 -20.71
CA THR A 279 -0.11 -1.69 -20.18
C THR A 279 -0.94 -2.26 -21.34
N VAL A 280 -1.03 -3.59 -21.41
CA VAL A 280 -1.89 -4.29 -22.34
C VAL A 280 -3.23 -4.60 -21.68
N GLY A 281 -4.29 -4.00 -22.17
CA GLY A 281 -5.67 -4.33 -21.78
C GLY A 281 -6.05 -5.69 -22.31
N LEU A 282 -6.28 -6.62 -21.38
CA LEU A 282 -6.55 -8.04 -21.66
C LEU A 282 -8.05 -8.37 -21.63
N MET A 283 -8.84 -7.55 -20.94
CA MET A 283 -10.28 -7.74 -20.77
C MET A 283 -11.00 -6.42 -20.47
N GLY A 284 -12.17 -6.22 -21.03
CA GLY A 284 -13.01 -5.05 -20.81
C GLY A 284 -13.22 -4.20 -22.04
N LYS A 285 -13.57 -2.92 -21.87
CA LYS A 285 -13.81 -1.99 -22.98
C LYS A 285 -12.52 -1.25 -23.33
N LEU A 286 -12.03 -1.46 -24.52
CA LEU A 286 -10.76 -0.91 -24.97
C LEU A 286 -10.94 -0.08 -26.25
N ARG A 287 -10.11 0.94 -26.40
CA ARG A 287 -10.09 1.81 -27.59
C ARG A 287 -8.91 1.45 -28.46
N LEU A 288 -9.22 1.12 -29.72
CA LEU A 288 -8.26 0.74 -30.76
C LEU A 288 -8.17 1.84 -31.81
N LYS A 289 -6.99 1.97 -32.39
CA LYS A 289 -6.84 2.69 -33.68
C LYS A 289 -7.57 1.89 -34.76
N LYS A 290 -8.36 2.56 -35.63
CA LYS A 290 -9.07 1.89 -36.72
C LYS A 290 -8.10 1.15 -37.65
N GLY A 291 -8.50 -0.02 -38.07
CA GLY A 291 -7.69 -0.89 -38.96
C GLY A 291 -6.66 -1.75 -38.23
N GLN A 292 -6.63 -1.72 -36.92
CA GLN A 292 -5.82 -2.69 -36.16
C GLN A 292 -6.43 -4.09 -36.26
N PRO A 293 -5.58 -5.15 -36.32
CA PRO A 293 -6.05 -6.52 -36.20
C PRO A 293 -6.77 -6.74 -34.86
N THR A 294 -7.82 -7.54 -34.86
CA THR A 294 -8.65 -7.81 -33.67
C THR A 294 -8.66 -9.29 -33.34
N GLY A 295 -8.72 -9.64 -32.06
CA GLY A 295 -8.80 -11.02 -31.60
C GLY A 295 -10.14 -11.68 -31.92
N THR A 296 -10.18 -13.01 -31.91
CA THR A 296 -11.31 -13.85 -32.39
C THR A 296 -12.64 -13.53 -31.70
N ASN A 297 -12.62 -13.22 -30.39
CA ASN A 297 -13.85 -13.04 -29.59
C ASN A 297 -14.13 -11.57 -29.25
N TRP A 298 -13.50 -10.64 -29.93
CA TRP A 298 -13.70 -9.22 -29.66
C TRP A 298 -14.97 -8.72 -30.34
N LEU A 299 -15.73 -7.87 -29.67
CA LEU A 299 -16.98 -7.34 -30.17
C LEU A 299 -16.86 -5.83 -30.37
N LYS A 300 -17.01 -5.35 -31.62
CA LYS A 300 -17.05 -3.92 -31.88
C LYS A 300 -18.29 -3.30 -31.22
N MET A 301 -18.09 -2.26 -30.45
CA MET A 301 -19.17 -1.54 -29.77
C MET A 301 -19.59 -0.28 -30.55
N ARG A 302 -18.63 0.57 -30.91
CA ARG A 302 -18.91 1.82 -31.62
C ARG A 302 -17.65 2.47 -32.18
N ASP A 303 -17.82 3.41 -33.07
CA ASP A 303 -16.79 4.37 -33.47
C ASP A 303 -16.72 5.51 -32.42
N ILE A 304 -15.54 5.87 -32.00
CA ILE A 304 -15.28 7.01 -31.10
C ILE A 304 -14.94 8.27 -31.91
N SER A 305 -14.14 8.10 -32.96
CA SER A 305 -13.73 9.17 -33.90
C SER A 305 -13.42 8.58 -35.27
N ASP A 306 -12.94 9.40 -36.18
CA ASP A 306 -12.52 8.93 -37.52
C ASP A 306 -11.34 7.96 -37.45
N THR A 307 -10.56 7.98 -36.37
CA THR A 307 -9.33 7.17 -36.22
C THR A 307 -9.38 6.14 -35.10
N VAL A 308 -10.42 6.18 -34.23
CA VAL A 308 -10.51 5.33 -33.05
C VAL A 308 -11.89 4.66 -32.96
N GLU A 309 -11.89 3.42 -32.56
CA GLU A 309 -13.09 2.61 -32.29
C GLU A 309 -12.99 1.92 -30.92
N GLU A 310 -14.13 1.58 -30.33
CA GLU A 310 -14.24 0.92 -29.03
C GLU A 310 -14.73 -0.51 -29.20
N TRP A 311 -14.05 -1.42 -28.54
CA TRP A 311 -14.30 -2.84 -28.55
C TRP A 311 -14.43 -3.42 -27.15
N LEU A 312 -15.27 -4.42 -27.01
CA LEU A 312 -15.31 -5.29 -25.83
C LEU A 312 -14.39 -6.49 -26.07
N ILE A 313 -13.38 -6.63 -25.23
CA ILE A 313 -12.43 -7.75 -25.19
C ILE A 313 -12.85 -8.68 -24.05
N ARG A 314 -12.92 -9.98 -24.32
CA ARG A 314 -13.39 -11.00 -23.37
C ARG A 314 -12.75 -12.35 -23.62
#